data_3a7c56634ef1793c805148ecbb641638
#
_entry.id   3a7c56634ef1793c805148ecbb641638
#
_cell.length_a   1.000
_cell.length_b   1.000
_cell.length_c   1.000
_cell.angle_alpha   90.00
_cell.angle_beta   90.00
_cell.angle_gamma   90.00
#
_symmetry.space_group_name_H-M   'P 1'
#
loop_
_entity.id
_entity.type
_entity.pdbx_description
1 polymer ?
#
loop_
_entity_poly.entity_id
_entity_poly.type
_entity_poly.pdbx_seq_one_letter_code
_entity_poly.pdbx_strand_id
1 'polypeptide(L)'
;MTTASLIAGAKAKGARLMTGAEVTAIHQTGGRVTGISTTKGNVDAPIIVNAAGGWAGRVGALAGMDLPIRIWRHDTGYLGVPASVPRPIPVVIDIANQMYFRPEGGDMVLIGLEDDGQIGGDDPDRDTADAAPNFQDRAAERIIRRVPGLIDGDFRTAHSGQDGLTPDQRAILGPVGSEGPDGFYLDCGHSGTGFKTAPVVGLGLAEWILDGAPSSADLAPFAFSRYAEGRLLRGEHGEETTWK
;
A
#
# COMPACT_ATOMS: atom_id res chain seq x y z
N MET A 1 2.68 -13.31 -8.31
CA MET A 1 1.64 -14.30 -8.70
C MET A 1 0.24 -13.88 -8.27
N THR A 2 0.01 -13.48 -7.03
CA THR A 2 -1.33 -13.14 -6.51
C THR A 2 -2.06 -12.05 -7.30
N THR A 3 -1.43 -10.90 -7.54
CA THR A 3 -2.04 -9.80 -8.31
C THR A 3 -2.40 -10.23 -9.73
N ALA A 4 -1.50 -10.96 -10.40
CA ALA A 4 -1.78 -11.47 -11.76
C ALA A 4 -2.97 -12.43 -11.80
N SER A 5 -3.11 -13.30 -10.78
CA SER A 5 -4.24 -14.22 -10.66
C SER A 5 -5.56 -13.48 -10.43
N LEU A 6 -5.56 -12.45 -9.56
CA LEU A 6 -6.75 -11.62 -9.33
C LEU A 6 -7.17 -10.87 -10.59
N ILE A 7 -6.20 -10.28 -11.32
CA ILE A 7 -6.47 -9.60 -12.60
C ILE A 7 -7.02 -10.59 -13.63
N ALA A 8 -6.45 -11.79 -13.73
CA ALA A 8 -6.94 -12.81 -14.66
C ALA A 8 -8.38 -13.23 -14.32
N GLY A 9 -8.68 -13.42 -13.02
CA GLY A 9 -10.03 -13.71 -12.56
C GLY A 9 -11.03 -12.59 -12.85
N ALA A 10 -10.64 -11.34 -12.65
CA ALA A 10 -11.48 -10.18 -12.97
C ALA A 10 -11.75 -10.09 -14.48
N LYS A 11 -10.73 -10.27 -15.32
CA LYS A 11 -10.87 -10.29 -16.78
C LYS A 11 -11.81 -11.40 -17.26
N ALA A 12 -11.72 -12.59 -16.67
CA ALA A 12 -12.62 -13.70 -16.98
C ALA A 12 -14.09 -13.39 -16.66
N LYS A 13 -14.33 -12.42 -15.76
CA LYS A 13 -15.65 -11.89 -15.40
C LYS A 13 -16.04 -10.61 -16.16
N GLY A 14 -15.27 -10.23 -17.19
CA GLY A 14 -15.58 -9.08 -18.05
C GLY A 14 -14.90 -7.77 -17.67
N ALA A 15 -14.07 -7.73 -16.63
CA ALA A 15 -13.30 -6.53 -16.33
C ALA A 15 -12.27 -6.22 -17.42
N ARG A 16 -12.07 -4.94 -17.74
CA ARG A 16 -11.07 -4.48 -18.70
C ARG A 16 -9.90 -3.83 -17.97
N LEU A 17 -8.69 -4.20 -18.36
CA LEU A 17 -7.45 -3.60 -17.89
C LEU A 17 -6.87 -2.72 -18.99
N MET A 18 -6.68 -1.43 -18.69
CA MET A 18 -5.99 -0.47 -19.56
C MET A 18 -4.66 -0.09 -18.88
N THR A 19 -3.55 -0.57 -19.44
CA THR A 19 -2.20 -0.20 -18.97
C THR A 19 -1.68 1.01 -19.74
N GLY A 20 -0.78 1.80 -19.09
CA GLY A 20 -0.23 3.03 -19.68
C GLY A 20 -1.32 4.06 -20.01
N ALA A 21 -2.40 4.09 -19.23
CA ALA A 21 -3.50 5.03 -19.32
C ALA A 21 -3.55 5.84 -18.02
N GLU A 22 -2.75 6.90 -17.96
CA GLU A 22 -2.72 7.81 -16.84
C GLU A 22 -4.03 8.59 -16.75
N VAL A 23 -4.61 8.67 -15.54
CA VAL A 23 -5.80 9.49 -15.29
C VAL A 23 -5.38 10.95 -15.17
N THR A 24 -5.93 11.80 -16.03
CA THR A 24 -5.58 13.22 -16.11
C THR A 24 -6.68 14.16 -15.61
N ALA A 25 -7.92 13.68 -15.52
CA ALA A 25 -9.04 14.44 -14.95
C ALA A 25 -10.13 13.49 -14.41
N ILE A 26 -10.89 13.96 -13.45
CA ILE A 26 -12.14 13.35 -12.97
C ILE A 26 -13.29 14.28 -13.30
N HIS A 27 -14.24 13.82 -14.12
CA HIS A 27 -15.37 14.61 -14.56
C HIS A 27 -16.47 14.57 -13.50
N GLN A 28 -17.10 15.74 -13.27
CA GLN A 28 -18.16 15.88 -12.31
C GLN A 28 -19.31 16.74 -12.90
N THR A 29 -20.54 16.39 -12.53
CA THR A 29 -21.72 17.19 -12.85
C THR A 29 -22.68 17.13 -11.67
N GLY A 30 -23.12 18.28 -11.17
CA GLY A 30 -24.07 18.36 -10.04
C GLY A 30 -23.53 17.71 -8.76
N GLY A 31 -22.23 17.78 -8.50
CA GLY A 31 -21.62 17.19 -7.30
C GLY A 31 -21.42 15.67 -7.38
N ARG A 32 -21.57 15.05 -8.55
CA ARG A 32 -21.40 13.60 -8.78
C ARG A 32 -20.34 13.34 -9.83
N VAL A 33 -19.55 12.29 -9.68
CA VAL A 33 -18.63 11.84 -10.73
C VAL A 33 -19.40 11.32 -11.94
N THR A 34 -18.87 11.59 -13.15
CA THR A 34 -19.47 11.16 -14.41
C THR A 34 -18.48 10.40 -15.31
N GLY A 35 -17.19 10.42 -14.98
CA GLY A 35 -16.18 9.74 -15.75
C GLY A 35 -14.77 10.28 -15.48
N ILE A 36 -13.83 9.80 -16.28
CA ILE A 36 -12.43 10.21 -16.23
C ILE A 36 -11.90 10.52 -17.63
N SER A 37 -10.92 11.42 -17.72
CA SER A 37 -10.02 11.51 -18.85
C SER A 37 -8.73 10.74 -18.56
N THR A 38 -8.20 10.08 -19.57
CA THR A 38 -6.90 9.43 -19.52
C THR A 38 -6.05 9.80 -20.71
N THR A 39 -4.75 9.52 -20.67
CA THR A 39 -3.84 9.68 -21.81
C THR A 39 -4.23 8.84 -23.04
N LYS A 40 -5.21 7.91 -22.88
CA LYS A 40 -5.72 7.03 -23.95
C LYS A 40 -7.21 7.26 -24.30
N GLY A 41 -7.79 8.35 -23.82
CA GLY A 41 -9.18 8.70 -24.04
C GLY A 41 -10.02 8.73 -22.78
N ASN A 42 -11.29 9.04 -22.93
CA ASN A 42 -12.24 9.22 -21.85
C ASN A 42 -12.96 7.92 -21.54
N VAL A 43 -13.36 7.76 -20.28
CA VAL A 43 -14.23 6.68 -19.81
C VAL A 43 -15.37 7.29 -19.00
N ASP A 44 -16.60 7.08 -19.47
CA ASP A 44 -17.79 7.47 -18.71
C ASP A 44 -18.09 6.41 -17.65
N ALA A 45 -18.23 6.83 -16.41
CA ALA A 45 -18.51 5.96 -15.27
C ALA A 45 -19.21 6.76 -14.15
N PRO A 46 -20.32 6.23 -13.59
CA PRO A 46 -21.01 6.87 -12.46
C PRO A 46 -20.31 6.58 -11.11
N ILE A 47 -19.33 5.69 -11.09
CA ILE A 47 -18.57 5.30 -9.91
C ILE A 47 -17.09 5.23 -10.27
N ILE A 48 -16.27 5.85 -9.44
CA ILE A 48 -14.81 5.84 -9.55
C ILE A 48 -14.21 5.43 -8.21
N VAL A 49 -13.32 4.46 -8.24
CA VAL A 49 -12.56 4.02 -7.05
C VAL A 49 -11.11 4.48 -7.20
N ASN A 50 -10.66 5.33 -6.30
CA ASN A 50 -9.25 5.73 -6.22
C ASN A 50 -8.46 4.68 -5.42
N ALA A 51 -7.81 3.76 -6.14
CA ALA A 51 -6.91 2.74 -5.61
C ALA A 51 -5.46 2.99 -6.07
N ALA A 52 -5.06 4.26 -6.19
CA ALA A 52 -3.82 4.66 -6.85
C ALA A 52 -2.57 4.59 -5.94
N GLY A 53 -2.63 3.91 -4.79
CA GLY A 53 -1.46 3.70 -3.92
C GLY A 53 -0.77 5.00 -3.53
N GLY A 54 0.52 5.14 -3.80
CA GLY A 54 1.27 6.37 -3.55
C GLY A 54 0.77 7.59 -4.33
N TRP A 55 0.10 7.39 -5.47
CA TRP A 55 -0.48 8.48 -6.29
C TRP A 55 -1.88 8.87 -5.86
N ALA A 56 -2.46 8.23 -4.84
CA ALA A 56 -3.85 8.45 -4.47
C ALA A 56 -4.15 9.90 -4.05
N GLY A 57 -3.19 10.61 -3.45
CA GLY A 57 -3.32 12.04 -3.17
C GLY A 57 -3.49 12.88 -4.44
N ARG A 58 -2.71 12.60 -5.50
CA ARG A 58 -2.84 13.29 -6.79
C ARG A 58 -4.16 12.98 -7.48
N VAL A 59 -4.59 11.72 -7.47
CA VAL A 59 -5.90 11.33 -8.02
C VAL A 59 -7.04 11.95 -7.20
N GLY A 60 -6.91 12.03 -5.89
CA GLY A 60 -7.85 12.75 -5.02
C GLY A 60 -7.96 14.24 -5.40
N ALA A 61 -6.83 14.90 -5.65
CA ALA A 61 -6.80 16.31 -6.08
C ALA A 61 -7.56 16.55 -7.41
N LEU A 62 -7.54 15.59 -8.34
CA LEU A 62 -8.34 15.65 -9.58
C LEU A 62 -9.85 15.62 -9.29
N ALA A 63 -10.27 15.09 -8.15
CA ALA A 63 -11.65 15.11 -7.68
C ALA A 63 -11.95 16.31 -6.75
N GLY A 64 -10.98 17.21 -6.54
CA GLY A 64 -11.09 18.36 -5.62
C GLY A 64 -10.89 18.01 -4.15
N MET A 65 -10.26 16.87 -3.85
CA MET A 65 -10.03 16.38 -2.48
C MET A 65 -8.56 16.46 -2.08
N ASP A 66 -8.31 16.85 -0.84
CA ASP A 66 -6.99 16.78 -0.21
C ASP A 66 -6.93 15.54 0.68
N LEU A 67 -6.27 14.49 0.20
CA LEU A 67 -6.12 13.25 0.94
C LEU A 67 -4.82 13.30 1.77
N PRO A 68 -4.86 13.01 3.07
CA PRO A 68 -3.70 13.10 3.96
C PRO A 68 -2.74 11.90 3.76
N ILE A 69 -2.25 11.73 2.53
CA ILE A 69 -1.36 10.63 2.16
C ILE A 69 0.05 11.18 1.97
N ARG A 70 1.00 10.64 2.73
CA ARG A 70 2.43 10.89 2.58
C ARG A 70 3.10 9.67 1.98
N ILE A 71 4.13 9.90 1.18
CA ILE A 71 4.90 8.82 0.59
C ILE A 71 5.95 8.35 1.58
N TRP A 72 6.02 7.04 1.75
CA TRP A 72 7.10 6.37 2.46
C TRP A 72 7.86 5.49 1.49
N ARG A 73 9.15 5.78 1.33
CA ARG A 73 10.05 4.95 0.59
C ARG A 73 10.51 3.80 1.46
N HIS A 74 10.34 2.59 0.98
CA HIS A 74 10.65 1.37 1.69
C HIS A 74 11.64 0.51 0.91
N ASP A 75 12.84 0.31 1.49
CA ASP A 75 13.86 -0.51 0.87
C ASP A 75 13.78 -1.95 1.36
N THR A 76 13.92 -2.87 0.42
CA THR A 76 13.99 -4.31 0.69
C THR A 76 15.17 -4.93 -0.05
N GLY A 77 15.73 -5.99 0.53
CA GLY A 77 16.84 -6.73 -0.09
C GLY A 77 16.68 -8.23 0.04
N TYR A 78 17.44 -8.93 -0.74
CA TYR A 78 17.50 -10.39 -0.75
C TYR A 78 18.90 -10.86 -0.40
N LEU A 79 18.99 -11.64 0.66
CA LEU A 79 20.23 -12.20 1.16
C LEU A 79 20.21 -13.73 0.96
N GLY A 80 21.25 -14.28 0.33
CA GLY A 80 21.44 -15.72 0.23
C GLY A 80 21.71 -16.33 1.60
N VAL A 81 21.06 -17.43 1.89
CA VAL A 81 21.16 -18.13 3.18
C VAL A 81 22.16 -19.29 3.08
N PRO A 82 23.30 -19.24 3.83
CA PRO A 82 24.26 -20.33 3.86
C PRO A 82 23.64 -21.65 4.28
N ALA A 83 24.19 -22.76 3.78
CA ALA A 83 23.73 -24.10 4.13
C ALA A 83 23.88 -24.43 5.63
N SER A 84 24.79 -23.73 6.33
CA SER A 84 25.01 -23.84 7.76
C SER A 84 23.87 -23.27 8.63
N VAL A 85 23.02 -22.43 8.06
CA VAL A 85 21.88 -21.84 8.78
C VAL A 85 20.72 -22.83 8.83
N PRO A 86 20.22 -23.20 10.03
CA PRO A 86 19.12 -24.13 10.19
C PRO A 86 17.83 -23.66 9.47
N ARG A 87 17.08 -24.62 8.96
CA ARG A 87 15.80 -24.37 8.28
C ARG A 87 14.66 -25.12 8.98
N PRO A 88 13.41 -24.64 8.91
CA PRO A 88 12.97 -23.44 8.20
C PRO A 88 13.32 -22.16 8.95
N ILE A 89 13.60 -21.08 8.22
CA ILE A 89 13.69 -19.72 8.77
C ILE A 89 12.26 -19.19 8.96
N PRO A 90 11.89 -18.71 10.16
CA PRO A 90 10.57 -18.15 10.38
C PRO A 90 10.42 -16.75 9.74
N VAL A 91 9.18 -16.28 9.59
CA VAL A 91 8.90 -14.85 9.41
C VAL A 91 9.14 -14.15 10.74
N VAL A 92 9.97 -13.13 10.74
CA VAL A 92 10.35 -12.37 11.94
C VAL A 92 10.08 -10.89 11.72
N ILE A 93 9.42 -10.28 12.68
CA ILE A 93 9.31 -8.83 12.86
C ILE A 93 10.12 -8.50 14.11
N ASP A 94 11.21 -7.78 13.94
CA ASP A 94 12.15 -7.43 15.01
C ASP A 94 12.08 -5.92 15.28
N ILE A 95 11.17 -5.56 16.17
CA ILE A 95 10.93 -4.15 16.53
C ILE A 95 12.18 -3.52 17.15
N ALA A 96 12.91 -4.27 17.97
CA ALA A 96 14.10 -3.77 18.66
C ALA A 96 15.23 -3.39 17.68
N ASN A 97 15.35 -4.12 16.57
CA ASN A 97 16.32 -3.84 15.52
C ASN A 97 15.71 -3.10 14.33
N GLN A 98 14.45 -2.68 14.40
CA GLN A 98 13.75 -1.98 13.34
C GLN A 98 13.89 -2.66 11.99
N MET A 99 13.61 -3.97 11.93
CA MET A 99 13.67 -4.77 10.70
C MET A 99 12.62 -5.86 10.72
N TYR A 100 12.33 -6.36 9.54
CA TYR A 100 11.65 -7.64 9.39
C TYR A 100 12.39 -8.49 8.35
N PHE A 101 12.24 -9.80 8.46
CA PHE A 101 12.71 -10.71 7.42
C PHE A 101 11.81 -11.93 7.31
N ARG A 102 11.84 -12.55 6.15
CA ARG A 102 11.10 -13.76 5.86
C ARG A 102 11.83 -14.64 4.85
N PRO A 103 11.60 -15.95 4.85
CA PRO A 103 12.12 -16.79 3.77
C PRO A 103 11.54 -16.33 2.41
N GLU A 104 12.41 -16.37 1.38
CA GLU A 104 12.06 -16.02 0.01
C GLU A 104 12.74 -16.99 -0.94
N GLY A 105 11.93 -17.81 -1.64
CA GLY A 105 12.47 -18.88 -2.50
C GLY A 105 13.52 -19.76 -1.79
N GLY A 106 13.73 -20.98 -2.10
CA GLY A 106 14.46 -22.01 -1.38
C GLY A 106 15.70 -21.65 -0.54
N ASP A 107 16.48 -20.64 -0.92
CA ASP A 107 17.79 -20.33 -0.33
C ASP A 107 18.03 -18.84 -0.01
N MET A 108 16.98 -18.04 0.04
CA MET A 108 17.08 -16.61 0.33
C MET A 108 16.18 -16.19 1.50
N VAL A 109 16.53 -15.08 2.12
CA VAL A 109 15.64 -14.28 2.96
C VAL A 109 15.45 -12.90 2.31
N LEU A 110 14.20 -12.42 2.34
CA LEU A 110 13.89 -11.02 2.12
C LEU A 110 14.05 -10.30 3.45
N ILE A 111 14.75 -9.17 3.46
CA ILE A 111 14.88 -8.26 4.59
C ILE A 111 14.38 -6.88 4.22
N GLY A 112 13.61 -6.24 5.11
CA GLY A 112 13.24 -4.84 5.06
C GLY A 112 13.61 -4.13 6.35
N LEU A 113 13.90 -2.83 6.27
CA LEU A 113 14.20 -2.00 7.43
C LEU A 113 13.05 -1.03 7.69
N GLU A 114 12.75 -0.82 8.96
CA GLU A 114 11.66 0.03 9.45
C GLU A 114 12.22 1.30 10.11
N ASP A 115 13.30 1.84 9.57
CA ASP A 115 13.88 3.06 10.11
C ASP A 115 13.31 4.32 9.43
N ASP A 116 13.24 5.41 10.19
CA ASP A 116 12.54 6.66 9.86
C ASP A 116 13.15 7.46 8.70
N GLY A 117 14.29 7.02 8.15
CA GLY A 117 15.08 7.81 7.21
C GLY A 117 14.43 8.04 5.83
N GLN A 118 13.20 7.55 5.61
CA GLN A 118 12.63 7.50 4.27
C GLN A 118 11.16 7.95 4.17
N ILE A 119 10.62 8.50 5.26
CA ILE A 119 9.30 9.14 5.25
C ILE A 119 9.45 10.57 4.72
N GLY A 120 8.77 10.85 3.64
CA GLY A 120 8.70 12.21 3.12
C GLY A 120 9.58 12.46 1.88
N GLY A 121 9.14 11.98 0.79
CA GLY A 121 9.30 12.61 -0.50
C GLY A 121 7.90 12.70 -1.07
N ASP A 122 7.47 13.89 -1.37
CA ASP A 122 6.08 14.09 -1.80
C ASP A 122 5.85 13.73 -3.27
N ASP A 123 6.87 13.18 -3.93
CA ASP A 123 6.82 12.81 -5.34
C ASP A 123 6.81 11.29 -5.54
N PRO A 124 5.62 10.71 -5.84
CA PRO A 124 5.51 9.28 -6.12
C PRO A 124 6.15 8.86 -7.45
N ASP A 125 6.50 9.80 -8.34
CA ASP A 125 7.22 9.51 -9.60
C ASP A 125 8.73 9.51 -9.42
N ARG A 126 9.22 9.82 -8.23
CA ARG A 126 10.64 9.75 -7.96
C ARG A 126 11.13 8.32 -8.19
N ASP A 127 12.19 8.18 -8.97
CA ASP A 127 12.81 6.88 -9.23
C ASP A 127 13.21 6.20 -7.91
N THR A 128 12.62 5.03 -7.69
CA THR A 128 12.82 4.22 -6.49
C THR A 128 13.26 2.80 -6.83
N ALA A 129 13.68 2.55 -8.08
CA ALA A 129 14.11 1.22 -8.47
C ALA A 129 15.28 0.72 -7.60
N ASP A 130 16.22 1.62 -7.27
CA ASP A 130 17.38 1.30 -6.47
C ASP A 130 17.15 1.60 -4.98
N ALA A 131 17.56 0.68 -4.13
CA ALA A 131 17.61 0.92 -2.69
C ALA A 131 18.66 2.00 -2.35
N ALA A 132 18.53 2.61 -1.17
CA ALA A 132 19.49 3.59 -0.68
C ALA A 132 20.91 2.99 -0.66
N PRO A 133 21.97 3.76 -1.01
CA PRO A 133 23.32 3.23 -1.17
C PRO A 133 23.86 2.45 0.05
N ASN A 134 23.46 2.82 1.25
CA ASN A 134 23.89 2.18 2.51
C ASN A 134 22.89 1.13 3.03
N PHE A 135 21.83 0.81 2.27
CA PHE A 135 20.81 -0.12 2.73
C PHE A 135 21.37 -1.51 3.01
N GLN A 136 22.20 -2.04 2.10
CA GLN A 136 22.75 -3.39 2.24
C GLN A 136 23.61 -3.53 3.50
N ASP A 137 24.45 -2.55 3.79
CA ASP A 137 25.31 -2.56 4.99
C ASP A 137 24.47 -2.53 6.27
N ARG A 138 23.48 -1.66 6.34
CA ARG A 138 22.57 -1.56 7.49
C ARG A 138 21.74 -2.82 7.69
N ALA A 139 21.24 -3.39 6.61
CA ALA A 139 20.45 -4.62 6.63
C ALA A 139 21.32 -5.81 7.07
N ALA A 140 22.54 -5.93 6.53
CA ALA A 140 23.50 -6.97 6.92
C ALA A 140 23.84 -6.85 8.42
N GLU A 141 24.19 -5.66 8.90
CA GLU A 141 24.50 -5.45 10.31
C GLU A 141 23.37 -5.91 11.23
N ARG A 142 22.13 -5.55 10.92
CA ARG A 142 20.97 -5.89 11.77
C ARG A 142 20.63 -7.37 11.71
N ILE A 143 20.58 -7.97 10.52
CA ILE A 143 20.21 -9.38 10.40
C ILE A 143 21.26 -10.32 10.98
N ILE A 144 22.56 -9.99 10.87
CA ILE A 144 23.65 -10.78 11.45
C ILE A 144 23.59 -10.77 12.97
N ARG A 145 23.21 -9.65 13.60
CA ARG A 145 22.98 -9.62 15.05
C ARG A 145 21.88 -10.58 15.48
N ARG A 146 20.84 -10.72 14.66
CA ARG A 146 19.67 -11.57 14.97
C ARG A 146 19.89 -13.02 14.60
N VAL A 147 20.58 -13.28 13.49
CA VAL A 147 20.90 -14.59 12.93
C VAL A 147 22.39 -14.63 12.57
N PRO A 148 23.30 -14.87 13.52
CA PRO A 148 24.75 -14.78 13.28
C PRO A 148 25.27 -15.62 12.12
N GLY A 149 24.65 -16.77 11.85
CA GLY A 149 25.04 -17.63 10.72
C GLY A 149 24.83 -17.03 9.33
N LEU A 150 24.15 -15.87 9.23
CA LEU A 150 24.00 -15.15 7.97
C LEU A 150 25.19 -14.26 7.62
N ILE A 151 26.25 -14.21 8.45
CA ILE A 151 27.49 -13.48 8.15
C ILE A 151 28.15 -13.96 6.86
N ASP A 152 28.02 -15.24 6.56
CA ASP A 152 28.54 -15.87 5.34
C ASP A 152 27.56 -15.78 4.16
N GLY A 153 26.43 -15.09 4.35
CA GLY A 153 25.44 -14.87 3.31
C GLY A 153 25.89 -13.77 2.32
N ASP A 154 25.34 -13.82 1.11
CA ASP A 154 25.63 -12.84 0.07
C ASP A 154 24.37 -12.07 -0.33
N PHE A 155 24.47 -10.74 -0.35
CA PHE A 155 23.42 -9.91 -0.91
C PHE A 155 23.29 -10.15 -2.41
N ARG A 156 22.09 -10.53 -2.86
CA ARG A 156 21.79 -10.78 -4.28
C ARG A 156 21.32 -9.52 -4.99
N THR A 157 20.39 -8.82 -4.37
CA THR A 157 19.84 -7.57 -4.90
C THR A 157 19.11 -6.82 -3.81
N ALA A 158 18.88 -5.54 -4.04
CA ALA A 158 18.00 -4.71 -3.23
C ALA A 158 17.21 -3.77 -4.16
N HIS A 159 16.02 -3.40 -3.73
CA HIS A 159 15.18 -2.46 -4.45
C HIS A 159 14.37 -1.62 -3.47
N SER A 160 13.82 -0.54 -3.97
CA SER A 160 12.93 0.33 -3.24
C SER A 160 11.50 0.21 -3.76
N GLY A 161 10.55 0.43 -2.89
CA GLY A 161 9.14 0.61 -3.20
C GLY A 161 8.59 1.85 -2.52
N GLN A 162 7.34 2.15 -2.79
CA GLN A 162 6.67 3.28 -2.15
C GLN A 162 5.34 2.83 -1.56
N ASP A 163 5.11 3.23 -0.32
CA ASP A 163 3.83 3.09 0.37
C ASP A 163 3.18 4.46 0.59
N GLY A 164 1.86 4.50 0.52
CA GLY A 164 1.08 5.66 0.94
C GLY A 164 0.76 5.55 2.42
N LEU A 165 1.31 6.46 3.23
CA LEU A 165 1.04 6.55 4.65
C LEU A 165 -0.07 7.54 4.95
N THR A 166 -0.95 7.18 5.88
CA THR A 166 -1.95 8.05 6.49
C THR A 166 -1.54 8.47 7.89
N PRO A 167 -2.12 9.56 8.47
CA PRO A 167 -1.77 10.03 9.80
C PRO A 167 -1.93 9.01 10.93
N ASP A 168 -2.90 8.11 10.80
CA ASP A 168 -3.18 7.05 11.76
C ASP A 168 -2.67 5.67 11.30
N GLN A 169 -1.93 5.63 10.19
CA GLN A 169 -1.40 4.42 9.60
C GLN A 169 -2.49 3.35 9.30
N ARG A 170 -3.69 3.80 8.95
CA ARG A 170 -4.82 2.95 8.57
C ARG A 170 -5.37 3.39 7.23
N ALA A 171 -5.80 2.42 6.44
CA ALA A 171 -6.38 2.67 5.11
C ALA A 171 -7.54 3.68 5.16
N ILE A 172 -7.77 4.33 4.04
CA ILE A 172 -8.97 5.13 3.79
C ILE A 172 -9.83 4.35 2.83
N LEU A 173 -11.03 3.94 3.29
CA LEU A 173 -11.90 3.03 2.56
C LEU A 173 -13.32 3.57 2.45
N GLY A 174 -13.97 3.29 1.33
CA GLY A 174 -15.40 3.55 1.14
C GLY A 174 -15.73 4.85 0.43
N PRO A 175 -17.00 5.27 0.41
CA PRO A 175 -17.44 6.49 -0.22
C PRO A 175 -16.91 7.71 0.53
N VAL A 176 -16.66 8.80 -0.19
CA VAL A 176 -16.16 10.04 0.40
C VAL A 176 -17.23 10.82 1.18
N GLY A 177 -18.49 10.47 1.03
CA GLY A 177 -19.61 11.12 1.73
C GLY A 177 -19.72 12.60 1.38
N SER A 178 -19.97 13.43 2.40
CA SER A 178 -20.06 14.89 2.24
C SER A 178 -18.71 15.57 1.98
N GLU A 179 -17.61 14.85 2.10
CA GLU A 179 -16.26 15.39 1.92
C GLU A 179 -15.84 15.51 0.44
N GLY A 180 -16.62 14.96 -0.49
CA GLY A 180 -16.30 14.99 -1.91
C GLY A 180 -17.48 14.62 -2.81
N PRO A 181 -17.22 14.36 -4.10
CA PRO A 181 -18.30 14.09 -5.05
C PRO A 181 -18.94 12.71 -4.87
N ASP A 182 -20.24 12.63 -5.02
CA ASP A 182 -21.00 11.38 -5.05
C ASP A 182 -20.43 10.41 -6.10
N GLY A 183 -20.39 9.12 -5.77
CA GLY A 183 -19.86 8.07 -6.63
C GLY A 183 -18.33 7.97 -6.63
N PHE A 184 -17.63 8.79 -5.85
CA PHE A 184 -16.19 8.68 -5.64
C PHE A 184 -15.91 7.86 -4.38
N TYR A 185 -15.11 6.80 -4.54
CA TYR A 185 -14.73 5.88 -3.48
C TYR A 185 -13.22 5.85 -3.31
N LEU A 186 -12.77 5.55 -2.11
CA LEU A 186 -11.37 5.46 -1.74
C LEU A 186 -11.01 4.02 -1.36
N ASP A 187 -9.85 3.57 -1.83
CA ASP A 187 -9.13 2.35 -1.44
C ASP A 187 -7.64 2.66 -1.44
N CYS A 188 -7.17 3.41 -0.46
CA CYS A 188 -5.83 3.98 -0.48
C CYS A 188 -5.24 4.16 0.92
N GLY A 189 -3.97 4.56 0.99
CA GLY A 189 -3.31 4.87 2.25
C GLY A 189 -3.14 3.67 3.17
N HIS A 190 -2.90 2.48 2.63
CA HIS A 190 -2.84 1.23 3.39
C HIS A 190 -1.68 1.13 4.35
N SER A 191 -0.72 2.02 4.27
CA SER A 191 0.39 2.13 5.22
C SER A 191 1.13 0.79 5.45
N GLY A 192 1.46 0.07 4.37
CA GLY A 192 2.15 -1.22 4.41
C GLY A 192 1.27 -2.45 4.67
N THR A 193 -0.04 -2.28 4.89
CA THR A 193 -0.94 -3.41 5.20
C THR A 193 -1.76 -3.90 4.01
N GLY A 194 -1.74 -3.20 2.87
CA GLY A 194 -2.65 -3.40 1.74
C GLY A 194 -2.63 -4.79 1.13
N PHE A 195 -1.47 -5.40 0.97
CA PHE A 195 -1.38 -6.71 0.32
C PHE A 195 -2.20 -7.78 1.05
N LYS A 196 -2.08 -7.86 2.38
CA LYS A 196 -2.77 -8.89 3.17
C LYS A 196 -4.26 -8.62 3.33
N THR A 197 -4.69 -7.34 3.26
CA THR A 197 -6.09 -6.94 3.43
C THR A 197 -6.85 -6.82 2.11
N ALA A 198 -6.17 -6.77 0.97
CA ALA A 198 -6.77 -6.55 -0.34
C ALA A 198 -7.98 -7.44 -0.68
N PRO A 199 -8.00 -8.76 -0.34
CA PRO A 199 -9.17 -9.59 -0.68
C PRO A 199 -10.44 -9.17 0.07
N VAL A 200 -10.33 -8.89 1.38
CA VAL A 200 -11.49 -8.50 2.20
C VAL A 200 -11.91 -7.06 1.91
N VAL A 201 -10.96 -6.17 1.68
CA VAL A 201 -11.25 -4.77 1.30
C VAL A 201 -11.95 -4.71 -0.05
N GLY A 202 -11.42 -5.44 -1.05
CA GLY A 202 -12.04 -5.49 -2.38
C GLY A 202 -13.47 -6.04 -2.36
N LEU A 203 -13.73 -7.08 -1.54
CA LEU A 203 -15.06 -7.63 -1.36
C LEU A 203 -15.99 -6.60 -0.68
N GLY A 204 -15.58 -6.04 0.45
CA GLY A 204 -16.41 -5.08 1.18
C GLY A 204 -16.69 -3.80 0.40
N LEU A 205 -15.74 -3.31 -0.41
CA LEU A 205 -15.99 -2.19 -1.33
C LEU A 205 -16.98 -2.55 -2.43
N ALA A 206 -16.89 -3.75 -3.00
CA ALA A 206 -17.86 -4.21 -3.98
C ALA A 206 -19.28 -4.29 -3.39
N GLU A 207 -19.43 -4.83 -2.20
CA GLU A 207 -20.69 -4.84 -1.45
C GLU A 207 -21.18 -3.40 -1.19
N TRP A 208 -20.29 -2.51 -0.77
CA TRP A 208 -20.67 -1.12 -0.52
C TRP A 208 -21.20 -0.43 -1.79
N ILE A 209 -20.57 -0.66 -2.91
CA ILE A 209 -20.97 -0.11 -4.20
C ILE A 209 -22.29 -0.70 -4.71
N LEU A 210 -22.50 -2.01 -4.54
CA LEU A 210 -23.64 -2.72 -5.10
C LEU A 210 -24.85 -2.74 -4.17
N ASP A 211 -24.61 -2.88 -2.88
CA ASP A 211 -25.64 -3.14 -1.87
C ASP A 211 -25.85 -1.95 -0.90
N GLY A 212 -24.97 -0.91 -1.02
CA GLY A 212 -25.03 0.29 -0.19
C GLY A 212 -24.34 0.19 1.16
N ALA A 213 -23.91 -1.01 1.57
CA ALA A 213 -23.14 -1.24 2.80
C ALA A 213 -22.32 -2.53 2.70
N PRO A 214 -21.12 -2.59 3.29
CA PRO A 214 -20.36 -3.83 3.37
C PRO A 214 -20.97 -4.77 4.39
N SER A 215 -21.03 -6.06 4.08
CA SER A 215 -21.57 -7.12 4.95
C SER A 215 -20.49 -8.12 5.40
N SER A 216 -19.45 -8.31 4.60
CA SER A 216 -18.37 -9.26 4.86
C SER A 216 -17.32 -8.75 5.86
N ALA A 217 -17.22 -7.44 6.03
CA ALA A 217 -16.33 -6.81 6.99
C ALA A 217 -16.84 -5.42 7.37
N ASP A 218 -16.59 -4.99 8.60
CA ASP A 218 -16.88 -3.61 9.02
C ASP A 218 -15.80 -2.66 8.49
N LEU A 219 -16.09 -1.94 7.42
CA LEU A 219 -15.21 -0.93 6.82
C LEU A 219 -15.54 0.49 7.30
N ALA A 220 -16.61 0.70 8.05
CA ALA A 220 -17.04 2.03 8.49
C ALA A 220 -15.98 2.80 9.30
N PRO A 221 -15.18 2.15 10.19
CA PRO A 221 -14.13 2.85 10.92
C PRO A 221 -13.07 3.48 10.03
N PHE A 222 -12.89 2.97 8.80
CA PHE A 222 -11.88 3.43 7.85
C PHE A 222 -12.36 4.58 6.95
N ALA A 223 -13.57 5.09 7.16
CA ALA A 223 -14.13 6.19 6.38
C ALA A 223 -13.23 7.43 6.42
N PHE A 224 -13.19 8.18 5.31
CA PHE A 224 -12.40 9.41 5.20
C PHE A 224 -12.82 10.48 6.22
N SER A 225 -14.11 10.58 6.53
CA SER A 225 -14.66 11.53 7.50
C SER A 225 -14.03 11.45 8.90
N ARG A 226 -13.39 10.31 9.25
CA ARG A 226 -12.73 10.17 10.56
C ARG A 226 -11.68 11.24 10.86
N TYR A 227 -11.06 11.82 9.80
CA TYR A 227 -10.06 12.88 9.97
C TYR A 227 -10.72 14.20 10.39
N ALA A 228 -11.81 14.60 9.70
CA ALA A 228 -12.57 15.79 10.05
C ALA A 228 -13.24 15.67 11.43
N GLU A 229 -13.64 14.45 11.80
CA GLU A 229 -14.28 14.14 13.07
C GLU A 229 -13.28 13.92 14.23
N GLY A 230 -11.98 13.91 13.94
CA GLY A 230 -10.94 13.66 14.95
C GLY A 230 -10.93 12.22 15.50
N ARG A 231 -11.53 11.27 14.80
CA ARG A 231 -11.67 9.87 15.18
C ARG A 231 -10.57 8.99 14.59
N LEU A 232 -9.31 9.40 14.79
CA LEU A 232 -8.17 8.62 14.30
C LEU A 232 -8.15 7.22 14.94
N LEU A 233 -7.87 6.21 14.12
CA LEU A 233 -7.75 4.84 14.59
C LEU A 233 -6.40 4.65 15.30
N ARG A 234 -6.46 4.24 16.56
CA ARG A 234 -5.27 3.95 17.38
C ARG A 234 -5.22 2.46 17.69
N GLY A 235 -4.02 1.93 17.92
CA GLY A 235 -3.86 0.58 18.45
C GLY A 235 -4.47 0.46 19.86
N GLU A 236 -4.76 -0.77 20.30
CA GLU A 236 -5.39 -1.05 21.61
C GLU A 236 -4.64 -0.46 22.81
N HIS A 237 -3.35 -0.20 22.67
CA HIS A 237 -2.51 0.35 23.73
C HIS A 237 -2.19 1.84 23.58
N GLY A 238 -2.85 2.54 22.66
CA GLY A 238 -2.64 3.99 22.45
C GLY A 238 -1.25 4.36 21.97
N GLU A 239 -0.42 3.38 21.66
CA GLU A 239 0.92 3.60 21.15
C GLU A 239 0.86 4.00 19.67
N GLU A 240 1.65 5.00 19.29
CA GLU A 240 2.03 5.23 17.92
C GLU A 240 2.94 4.05 17.51
N THR A 241 2.33 2.92 17.20
CA THR A 241 3.12 1.79 16.71
C THR A 241 3.56 2.12 15.28
N THR A 242 4.86 2.18 15.08
CA THR A 242 5.49 2.20 13.76
C THR A 242 5.23 0.91 12.98
N TRP A 243 4.62 -0.09 13.60
CA TRP A 243 4.24 -1.37 13.01
C TRP A 243 2.81 -1.37 12.48
N LYS A 244 2.70 -1.76 11.28
CA LYS A 244 1.51 -1.77 10.41
C LYS A 244 0.91 -3.14 10.25
#